data_3a2337e613d8db16a063b22acbb5a00d
#
_entry.id   3a2337e613d8db16a063b22acbb5a00d
#
_cell.length_a   1.000
_cell.length_b   1.000
_cell.length_c   1.000
_cell.angle_alpha   90.00
_cell.angle_beta   90.00
_cell.angle_gamma   90.00
#
_symmetry.space_group_name_H-M   'P 1'
#
loop_
_entity.id
_entity.type
_entity.pdbx_description
1 polymer ?
#
loop_
_entity_poly.entity_id
_entity_poly.type
_entity_poly.pdbx_seq_one_letter_code
_entity_poly.pdbx_strand_id
1 'polypeptide(L)'
;SLFADPQFSQALAATLVSTLLSVGGALIITLTVVAALWPSGGWRRLAARLPLLLAVPHVAFATAALLLFADGGWLPRLLPFFTPPVDRYGIRLGLTMALKESAFLLWVVYGLLGEKRLAGQATVLKSLGYGRWQCLKWLVLPTLLPALSIALLATAAWSLSAVDVALVIGPGNPPTLAVLAWQWLSQGDEIQQAKGALASLVLLLTL
;
A
#
# COMPACT_ATOMS: atom_id res chain seq x y z
N SER A 1 20.20 12.60 21.02
CA SER A 1 18.76 12.64 20.83
C SER A 1 18.40 12.00 19.51
N LEU A 2 17.17 11.49 19.38
CA LEU A 2 16.66 10.89 18.14
C LEU A 2 16.76 11.84 16.94
N PHE A 3 16.37 13.10 17.12
CA PHE A 3 16.33 14.11 16.07
C PHE A 3 17.73 14.57 15.60
N ALA A 4 18.75 14.33 16.40
CA ALA A 4 20.13 14.61 16.04
C ALA A 4 20.82 13.42 15.34
N ASP A 5 20.18 12.28 15.27
CA ASP A 5 20.70 11.12 14.56
C ASP A 5 20.70 11.38 13.05
N PRO A 6 21.84 11.20 12.36
CA PRO A 6 21.95 11.49 10.94
C PRO A 6 21.05 10.62 10.05
N GLN A 7 20.63 9.46 10.53
CA GLN A 7 19.75 8.54 9.80
C GLN A 7 18.27 8.88 9.94
N PHE A 8 17.88 9.64 10.97
CA PHE A 8 16.48 9.87 11.31
C PHE A 8 15.69 10.58 10.20
N SER A 9 16.19 11.69 9.70
CA SER A 9 15.48 12.49 8.70
C SER A 9 15.25 11.73 7.39
N GLN A 10 16.27 11.02 6.92
CA GLN A 10 16.17 10.22 5.70
C GLN A 10 15.27 9.01 5.89
N ALA A 11 15.34 8.34 7.03
CA ALA A 11 14.48 7.22 7.36
C ALA A 11 13.01 7.65 7.48
N LEU A 12 12.76 8.79 8.09
CA LEU A 12 11.41 9.37 8.19
C LEU A 12 10.88 9.74 6.80
N ALA A 13 11.68 10.37 5.96
CA ALA A 13 11.31 10.69 4.58
C ALA A 13 10.95 9.43 3.79
N ALA A 14 11.77 8.39 3.86
CA ALA A 14 11.48 7.10 3.20
C ALA A 14 10.19 6.47 3.72
N THR A 15 9.95 6.52 5.01
CA THR A 15 8.72 6.02 5.63
C THR A 15 7.49 6.76 5.14
N LEU A 16 7.52 8.08 5.12
CA LEU A 16 6.39 8.89 4.66
C LEU A 16 6.13 8.71 3.16
N VAL A 17 7.16 8.72 2.33
CA VAL A 17 7.03 8.51 0.88
C VAL A 17 6.46 7.11 0.59
N SER A 18 7.03 6.06 1.17
CA SER A 18 6.57 4.70 0.96
C SER A 18 5.14 4.48 1.44
N THR A 19 4.76 5.07 2.57
CA THR A 19 3.39 5.00 3.11
C THR A 19 2.40 5.73 2.23
N LEU A 20 2.71 6.94 1.78
CA LEU A 20 1.85 7.70 0.87
C LEU A 20 1.66 6.97 -0.46
N LEU A 21 2.72 6.39 -1.01
CA LEU A 21 2.64 5.58 -2.23
C LEU A 21 1.82 4.30 -2.00
N SER A 22 1.99 3.64 -0.87
CA SER A 22 1.25 2.44 -0.53
C SER A 22 -0.25 2.73 -0.42
N VAL A 23 -0.63 3.68 0.41
CA VAL A 23 -2.04 4.03 0.66
C VAL A 23 -2.67 4.68 -0.57
N GLY A 24 -2.03 5.69 -1.13
CA GLY A 24 -2.52 6.39 -2.32
C GLY A 24 -2.58 5.49 -3.54
N GLY A 25 -1.55 4.69 -3.77
CA GLY A 25 -1.49 3.72 -4.85
C GLY A 25 -2.54 2.63 -4.73
N ALA A 26 -2.72 2.07 -3.54
CA ALA A 26 -3.76 1.07 -3.28
C ALA A 26 -5.17 1.64 -3.51
N LEU A 27 -5.42 2.86 -3.08
CA LEU A 27 -6.68 3.56 -3.32
C LEU A 27 -6.93 3.79 -4.81
N ILE A 28 -5.95 4.30 -5.54
CA ILE A 28 -6.05 4.54 -6.98
C ILE A 28 -6.32 3.25 -7.74
N ILE A 29 -5.58 2.18 -7.46
CA ILE A 29 -5.79 0.86 -8.07
C ILE A 29 -7.21 0.38 -7.79
N THR A 30 -7.65 0.43 -6.54
CA THR A 30 -8.97 -0.03 -6.12
C THR A 30 -10.08 0.74 -6.83
N LEU A 31 -10.04 2.06 -6.84
CA LEU A 31 -11.05 2.89 -7.49
C LEU A 31 -11.06 2.70 -9.00
N THR A 32 -9.91 2.54 -9.64
CA THR A 32 -9.78 2.25 -11.07
C THR A 32 -10.42 0.91 -11.42
N VAL A 33 -10.15 -0.13 -10.65
CA VAL A 33 -10.72 -1.47 -10.85
C VAL A 33 -12.25 -1.44 -10.67
N VAL A 34 -12.74 -0.76 -9.64
CA VAL A 34 -14.18 -0.61 -9.40
C VAL A 34 -14.85 0.13 -10.57
N ALA A 35 -14.28 1.24 -11.01
CA ALA A 35 -14.81 2.02 -12.13
C ALA A 35 -14.85 1.19 -13.43
N ALA A 36 -13.82 0.36 -13.66
CA ALA A 36 -13.71 -0.44 -14.88
C ALA A 36 -14.63 -1.67 -14.88
N LEU A 37 -14.82 -2.33 -13.75
CA LEU A 37 -15.44 -3.66 -13.68
C LEU A 37 -16.81 -3.70 -13.01
N TRP A 38 -17.06 -2.86 -12.02
CA TRP A 38 -18.33 -2.90 -11.32
C TRP A 38 -19.46 -2.21 -12.13
N PRO A 39 -20.67 -2.78 -12.16
CA PRO A 39 -21.19 -4.02 -11.58
C PRO A 39 -21.20 -5.21 -12.54
N SER A 40 -20.23 -5.36 -13.40
CA SER A 40 -20.19 -6.40 -14.44
C SER A 40 -19.79 -7.79 -13.93
N GLY A 41 -19.89 -8.79 -14.83
CA GLY A 41 -19.40 -10.15 -14.55
C GLY A 41 -17.89 -10.22 -14.27
N GLY A 42 -17.11 -9.30 -14.83
CA GLY A 42 -15.68 -9.15 -14.55
C GLY A 42 -15.39 -8.84 -13.09
N TRP A 43 -16.21 -7.99 -12.47
CA TRP A 43 -16.13 -7.70 -11.04
C TRP A 43 -16.31 -8.96 -10.19
N ARG A 44 -17.33 -9.76 -10.50
CA ARG A 44 -17.59 -11.03 -9.78
C ARG A 44 -16.46 -12.05 -9.95
N ARG A 45 -15.88 -12.14 -11.15
CA ARG A 45 -14.72 -13.02 -11.40
C ARG A 45 -13.49 -12.59 -10.61
N LEU A 46 -13.21 -11.30 -10.55
CA LEU A 46 -12.13 -10.75 -9.76
C LEU A 46 -12.35 -11.03 -8.26
N ALA A 47 -13.55 -10.75 -7.76
CA ALA A 47 -13.90 -10.97 -6.36
C ALA A 47 -13.71 -12.43 -5.93
N ALA A 48 -14.04 -13.39 -6.79
CA ALA A 48 -13.83 -14.81 -6.52
C ALA A 48 -12.35 -15.19 -6.37
N ARG A 49 -11.44 -14.41 -6.94
CA ARG A 49 -9.98 -14.63 -6.89
C ARG A 49 -9.27 -13.84 -5.79
N LEU A 50 -9.93 -12.86 -5.18
CA LEU A 50 -9.34 -12.04 -4.12
C LEU A 50 -8.82 -12.85 -2.92
N PRO A 51 -9.50 -13.91 -2.45
CA PRO A 51 -8.97 -14.74 -1.37
C PRO A 51 -7.61 -15.35 -1.68
N LEU A 52 -7.34 -15.71 -2.92
CA LEU A 52 -6.04 -16.22 -3.35
C LEU A 52 -4.95 -15.15 -3.25
N LEU A 53 -5.26 -13.93 -3.67
CA LEU A 53 -4.33 -12.80 -3.57
C LEU A 53 -4.07 -12.40 -2.11
N LEU A 54 -5.09 -12.45 -1.25
CA LEU A 54 -4.97 -12.17 0.17
C LEU A 54 -4.18 -13.24 0.92
N ALA A 55 -4.23 -14.49 0.44
CA ALA A 55 -3.50 -15.61 1.03
C ALA A 55 -1.99 -15.52 0.84
N VAL A 56 -1.50 -14.77 -0.16
CA VAL A 56 -0.06 -14.59 -0.40
C VAL A 56 0.55 -13.77 0.74
N PRO A 57 1.54 -14.28 1.49
CA PRO A 57 2.22 -13.53 2.53
C PRO A 57 2.91 -12.28 1.96
N HIS A 58 2.92 -11.19 2.73
CA HIS A 58 3.56 -9.95 2.30
C HIS A 58 5.04 -10.12 1.96
N VAL A 59 5.77 -10.89 2.76
CA VAL A 59 7.19 -11.19 2.52
C VAL A 59 7.39 -11.97 1.22
N ALA A 60 6.56 -12.95 0.94
CA ALA A 60 6.63 -13.71 -0.32
C ALA A 60 6.36 -12.83 -1.53
N PHE A 61 5.37 -11.94 -1.43
CA PHE A 61 5.06 -10.96 -2.46
C PHE A 61 6.21 -9.97 -2.67
N ALA A 62 6.81 -9.47 -1.59
CA ALA A 62 7.97 -8.58 -1.63
C ALA A 62 9.19 -9.27 -2.26
N THR A 63 9.42 -10.54 -1.97
CA THR A 63 10.51 -11.32 -2.57
C THR A 63 10.31 -11.50 -4.06
N ALA A 64 9.10 -11.79 -4.50
CA ALA A 64 8.76 -11.86 -5.93
C ALA A 64 8.98 -10.52 -6.64
N ALA A 65 8.55 -9.41 -6.02
CA ALA A 65 8.77 -8.07 -6.54
C ALA A 65 10.27 -7.73 -6.62
N LEU A 66 11.05 -8.11 -5.63
CA LEU A 66 12.51 -7.93 -5.64
C LEU A 66 13.16 -8.68 -6.81
N LEU A 67 12.80 -9.93 -7.02
CA LEU A 67 13.31 -10.73 -8.15
C LEU A 67 12.92 -10.12 -9.51
N LEU A 68 11.79 -9.45 -9.56
CA LEU A 68 11.35 -8.80 -10.79
C LEU A 68 12.11 -7.50 -11.05
N PHE A 69 12.33 -6.67 -10.04
CA PHE A 69 12.83 -5.30 -10.17
C PHE A 69 14.31 -5.10 -9.80
N ALA A 70 14.96 -6.09 -9.17
CA ALA A 70 16.37 -5.97 -8.77
C ALA A 70 17.32 -5.86 -9.97
N ASP A 71 18.51 -5.35 -9.72
CA ASP A 71 19.60 -5.38 -10.70
C ASP A 71 19.87 -6.81 -11.14
N GLY A 72 19.82 -7.05 -12.45
CA GLY A 72 19.90 -8.42 -12.98
C GLY A 72 18.64 -9.25 -12.82
N GLY A 73 17.55 -8.66 -12.31
CA GLY A 73 16.24 -9.30 -12.24
C GLY A 73 15.59 -9.49 -13.63
N TRP A 74 14.37 -10.01 -13.63
CA TRP A 74 13.69 -10.35 -14.87
C TRP A 74 13.33 -9.12 -15.72
N LEU A 75 12.87 -8.04 -15.07
CA LEU A 75 12.45 -6.85 -15.80
C LEU A 75 13.60 -6.12 -16.50
N PRO A 76 14.77 -5.87 -15.86
CA PRO A 76 15.92 -5.33 -16.56
C PRO A 76 16.47 -6.21 -17.69
N ARG A 77 16.31 -7.53 -17.59
CA ARG A 77 16.69 -8.45 -18.68
C ARG A 77 15.76 -8.39 -19.88
N LEU A 78 14.45 -8.20 -19.64
CA LEU A 78 13.46 -8.10 -20.69
C LEU A 78 13.43 -6.70 -21.31
N LEU A 79 13.74 -5.69 -20.50
CA LEU A 79 13.73 -4.28 -20.88
C LEU A 79 15.11 -3.66 -20.60
N PRO A 80 16.09 -3.81 -21.52
CA PRO A 80 17.48 -3.36 -21.27
C PRO A 80 17.63 -1.86 -21.01
N PHE A 81 16.63 -1.05 -21.38
CA PHE A 81 16.59 0.38 -21.11
C PHE A 81 16.08 0.70 -19.69
N PHE A 82 15.59 -0.29 -18.97
CA PHE A 82 15.13 -0.12 -17.59
C PHE A 82 16.30 -0.31 -16.63
N THR A 83 16.77 0.80 -16.07
CA THR A 83 17.77 0.81 -14.98
C THR A 83 17.04 1.13 -13.68
N PRO A 84 16.99 0.20 -12.71
CA PRO A 84 16.40 0.50 -11.41
C PRO A 84 17.17 1.63 -10.74
N PRO A 85 16.52 2.75 -10.37
CA PRO A 85 17.21 3.81 -9.64
C PRO A 85 17.55 3.36 -8.22
N VAL A 86 18.58 3.95 -7.64
CA VAL A 86 18.86 3.79 -6.20
C VAL A 86 17.66 4.32 -5.43
N ASP A 87 17.01 3.45 -4.67
CA ASP A 87 15.76 3.76 -4.01
C ASP A 87 15.98 4.22 -2.56
N ARG A 88 16.30 5.49 -2.39
CA ARG A 88 16.50 6.11 -1.07
C ARG A 88 15.19 6.42 -0.34
N TYR A 89 14.10 6.59 -1.08
CA TYR A 89 12.81 7.04 -0.54
C TYR A 89 11.79 5.91 -0.37
N GLY A 90 12.18 4.67 -0.64
CA GLY A 90 11.27 3.54 -0.51
C GLY A 90 10.17 3.52 -1.57
N ILE A 91 10.43 4.01 -2.78
CA ILE A 91 9.44 4.04 -3.87
C ILE A 91 9.06 2.61 -4.27
N ARG A 92 10.03 1.72 -4.43
CA ARG A 92 9.77 0.30 -4.74
C ARG A 92 8.98 -0.39 -3.63
N LEU A 93 9.32 -0.11 -2.38
CA LEU A 93 8.56 -0.59 -1.22
C LEU A 93 7.11 -0.10 -1.27
N GLY A 94 6.93 1.20 -1.46
CA GLY A 94 5.61 1.82 -1.52
C GLY A 94 4.75 1.27 -2.66
N LEU A 95 5.29 1.12 -3.86
CA LEU A 95 4.57 0.56 -5.01
C LEU A 95 4.25 -0.93 -4.83
N THR A 96 5.15 -1.71 -4.26
CA THR A 96 4.93 -3.13 -3.95
C THR A 96 3.79 -3.28 -2.94
N MET A 97 3.80 -2.49 -1.88
CA MET A 97 2.75 -2.48 -0.88
C MET A 97 1.43 -1.96 -1.44
N ALA A 98 1.45 -0.95 -2.32
CA ALA A 98 0.24 -0.45 -2.98
C ALA A 98 -0.47 -1.57 -3.76
N LEU A 99 0.28 -2.36 -4.51
CA LEU A 99 -0.27 -3.47 -5.27
C LEU A 99 -0.81 -4.57 -4.36
N LYS A 100 -0.10 -4.93 -3.30
CA LYS A 100 -0.53 -5.95 -2.33
C LYS A 100 -1.75 -5.48 -1.53
N GLU A 101 -1.75 -4.25 -1.04
CA GLU A 101 -2.84 -3.72 -0.22
C GLU A 101 -4.09 -3.37 -1.05
N SER A 102 -3.98 -3.18 -2.35
CA SER A 102 -5.14 -3.03 -3.22
C SER A 102 -6.07 -4.25 -3.18
N ALA A 103 -5.52 -5.45 -2.99
CA ALA A 103 -6.33 -6.66 -2.82
C ALA A 103 -7.18 -6.59 -1.54
N PHE A 104 -6.63 -6.09 -0.45
CA PHE A 104 -7.37 -5.86 0.80
C PHE A 104 -8.48 -4.81 0.63
N LEU A 105 -8.17 -3.68 0.02
CA LEU A 105 -9.17 -2.64 -0.23
C LEU A 105 -10.29 -3.13 -1.18
N LEU A 106 -9.94 -3.89 -2.22
CA LEU A 106 -10.92 -4.50 -3.11
C LEU A 106 -11.82 -5.49 -2.37
N TRP A 107 -11.29 -6.25 -1.44
CA TRP A 107 -12.07 -7.16 -0.60
C TRP A 107 -13.10 -6.41 0.26
N VAL A 108 -12.67 -5.34 0.91
CA VAL A 108 -13.56 -4.46 1.70
C VAL A 108 -14.66 -3.87 0.81
N VAL A 109 -14.29 -3.33 -0.34
CA VAL A 109 -15.22 -2.73 -1.30
C VAL A 109 -16.19 -3.77 -1.86
N TYR A 110 -15.73 -4.98 -2.14
CA TYR A 110 -16.59 -6.07 -2.59
C TYR A 110 -17.71 -6.37 -1.60
N GLY A 111 -17.40 -6.42 -0.31
CA GLY A 111 -18.40 -6.60 0.73
C GLY A 111 -19.44 -5.47 0.78
N LEU A 112 -19.03 -4.24 0.51
CA LEU A 112 -19.89 -3.06 0.56
C LEU A 112 -20.74 -2.88 -0.70
N LEU A 113 -20.22 -3.26 -1.87
CA LEU A 113 -20.91 -3.13 -3.16
C LEU A 113 -21.84 -4.29 -3.50
N GLY A 114 -21.98 -5.26 -2.61
CA GLY A 114 -22.86 -6.42 -2.79
C GLY A 114 -24.36 -6.11 -2.78
N GLU A 115 -24.76 -4.89 -2.44
CA GLU A 115 -26.16 -4.48 -2.38
C GLU A 115 -26.76 -4.32 -3.78
N LYS A 116 -27.86 -5.04 -4.04
CA LYS A 116 -28.61 -4.95 -5.31
C LYS A 116 -29.10 -3.54 -5.60
N ARG A 117 -29.39 -2.76 -4.56
CA ARG A 117 -29.82 -1.35 -4.67
C ARG A 117 -28.78 -0.48 -5.36
N LEU A 118 -27.52 -0.64 -5.01
CA LEU A 118 -26.42 0.15 -5.62
C LEU A 118 -26.25 -0.16 -7.11
N ALA A 119 -26.34 -1.44 -7.48
CA ALA A 119 -26.29 -1.84 -8.89
C ALA A 119 -27.48 -1.26 -9.68
N GLY A 120 -28.67 -1.25 -9.10
CA GLY A 120 -29.86 -0.62 -9.68
C GLY A 120 -29.68 0.89 -9.89
N GLN A 121 -29.15 1.58 -8.89
CA GLN A 121 -28.85 3.04 -8.98
C GLN A 121 -27.81 3.33 -10.06
N ALA A 122 -26.78 2.49 -10.19
CA ALA A 122 -25.78 2.64 -11.26
C ALA A 122 -26.41 2.45 -12.64
N THR A 123 -27.35 1.51 -12.79
CA THR A 123 -28.09 1.32 -14.04
C THR A 123 -28.90 2.55 -14.40
N VAL A 124 -29.59 3.15 -13.43
CA VAL A 124 -30.34 4.41 -13.62
C VAL A 124 -29.41 5.54 -14.07
N LEU A 125 -28.29 5.74 -13.40
CA LEU A 125 -27.31 6.77 -13.78
C LEU A 125 -26.78 6.56 -15.21
N LYS A 126 -26.49 5.33 -15.59
CA LYS A 126 -26.05 5.01 -16.97
C LYS A 126 -27.14 5.30 -18.00
N SER A 127 -28.39 5.03 -17.68
CA SER A 127 -29.51 5.34 -18.57
C SER A 127 -29.73 6.85 -18.78
N LEU A 128 -29.27 7.66 -17.82
CA LEU A 128 -29.27 9.11 -17.89
C LEU A 128 -28.04 9.70 -18.60
N GLY A 129 -27.13 8.84 -19.10
CA GLY A 129 -25.95 9.24 -19.83
C GLY A 129 -24.68 9.44 -19.00
N TYR A 130 -24.70 9.10 -17.71
CA TYR A 130 -23.51 9.16 -16.85
C TYR A 130 -22.53 8.04 -17.19
N GLY A 131 -21.25 8.37 -17.32
CA GLY A 131 -20.16 7.42 -17.52
C GLY A 131 -19.74 6.68 -16.26
N ARG A 132 -18.82 5.72 -16.41
CA ARG A 132 -18.29 4.91 -15.29
C ARG A 132 -17.64 5.75 -14.20
N TRP A 133 -16.82 6.73 -14.59
CA TRP A 133 -16.14 7.63 -13.64
C TRP A 133 -17.12 8.55 -12.90
N GLN A 134 -18.18 8.97 -13.55
CA GLN A 134 -19.25 9.75 -12.93
C GLN A 134 -20.05 8.92 -11.92
N CYS A 135 -20.36 7.66 -12.24
CA CYS A 135 -20.96 6.72 -11.30
C CYS A 135 -20.05 6.50 -10.08
N LEU A 136 -18.74 6.33 -10.30
CA LEU A 136 -17.77 6.20 -9.23
C LEU A 136 -17.80 7.43 -8.32
N LYS A 137 -17.70 8.62 -8.89
CA LYS A 137 -17.62 9.87 -8.14
C LYS A 137 -18.90 10.19 -7.35
N TRP A 138 -20.06 10.00 -7.95
CA TRP A 138 -21.32 10.48 -7.38
C TRP A 138 -22.10 9.44 -6.60
N LEU A 139 -21.94 8.17 -6.89
CA LEU A 139 -22.66 7.07 -6.25
C LEU A 139 -21.74 6.22 -5.36
N VAL A 140 -20.69 5.63 -5.95
CA VAL A 140 -19.88 4.61 -5.30
C VAL A 140 -19.03 5.22 -4.20
N LEU A 141 -18.26 6.23 -4.51
CA LEU A 141 -17.32 6.83 -3.57
C LEU A 141 -18.00 7.42 -2.32
N PRO A 142 -19.10 8.21 -2.43
CA PRO A 142 -19.81 8.68 -1.25
C PRO A 142 -20.37 7.56 -0.37
N THR A 143 -20.82 6.48 -0.97
CA THR A 143 -21.35 5.29 -0.26
C THR A 143 -20.26 4.54 0.49
N LEU A 144 -19.07 4.41 -0.13
CA LEU A 144 -17.95 3.65 0.43
C LEU A 144 -17.11 4.43 1.42
N LEU A 145 -17.15 5.77 1.37
CA LEU A 145 -16.17 6.63 2.04
C LEU A 145 -16.00 6.34 3.54
N PRO A 146 -17.04 6.12 4.35
CA PRO A 146 -16.86 5.85 5.78
C PRO A 146 -16.05 4.58 6.05
N ALA A 147 -16.42 3.45 5.43
CA ALA A 147 -15.72 2.17 5.62
C ALA A 147 -14.36 2.16 4.93
N LEU A 148 -14.25 2.80 3.77
CA LEU A 148 -13.00 2.93 3.04
C LEU A 148 -11.98 3.77 3.83
N SER A 149 -12.41 4.80 4.54
CA SER A 149 -11.55 5.61 5.41
C SER A 149 -10.91 4.77 6.51
N ILE A 150 -11.68 3.89 7.14
CA ILE A 150 -11.18 2.98 8.17
C ILE A 150 -10.18 1.98 7.57
N ALA A 151 -10.48 1.43 6.40
CA ALA A 151 -9.58 0.51 5.71
C ALA A 151 -8.28 1.19 5.26
N LEU A 152 -8.34 2.44 4.79
CA LEU A 152 -7.16 3.24 4.45
C LEU A 152 -6.30 3.54 5.68
N LEU A 153 -6.93 3.83 6.82
CA LEU A 153 -6.21 4.03 8.08
C LEU A 153 -5.48 2.75 8.52
N ALA A 154 -6.13 1.60 8.39
CA ALA A 154 -5.51 0.30 8.66
C ALA A 154 -4.34 0.02 7.72
N THR A 155 -4.47 0.33 6.44
CA THR A 155 -3.39 0.21 5.44
C THR A 155 -2.23 1.15 5.78
N ALA A 156 -2.51 2.38 6.20
CA ALA A 156 -1.48 3.33 6.62
C ALA A 156 -0.73 2.84 7.86
N ALA A 157 -1.44 2.34 8.87
CA ALA A 157 -0.84 1.77 10.08
C ALA A 157 0.08 0.59 9.76
N TRP A 158 -0.38 -0.30 8.89
CA TRP A 158 0.43 -1.41 8.40
C TRP A 158 1.69 -0.92 7.68
N SER A 159 1.54 0.01 6.73
CA SER A 159 2.66 0.52 5.92
C SER A 159 3.70 1.25 6.76
N LEU A 160 3.27 2.03 7.76
CA LEU A 160 4.16 2.73 8.69
C LEU A 160 4.99 1.79 9.53
N SER A 161 4.43 0.65 9.93
CA SER A 161 5.03 -0.30 10.88
C SER A 161 5.65 -1.53 10.23
N ALA A 162 5.58 -1.68 8.91
CA ALA A 162 6.12 -2.84 8.21
C ALA A 162 7.64 -2.92 8.32
N VAL A 163 8.15 -4.00 8.90
CA VAL A 163 9.59 -4.27 9.06
C VAL A 163 10.04 -5.35 8.07
N ASP A 164 9.37 -6.46 8.02
CA ASP A 164 9.72 -7.63 7.20
C ASP A 164 9.75 -7.33 5.70
N VAL A 165 8.72 -6.69 5.19
CA VAL A 165 8.65 -6.26 3.78
C VAL A 165 9.71 -5.22 3.47
N ALA A 166 9.91 -4.26 4.38
CA ALA A 166 10.92 -3.22 4.23
C ALA A 166 12.35 -3.77 4.25
N LEU A 167 12.62 -4.82 4.99
CA LEU A 167 13.91 -5.52 4.96
C LEU A 167 14.18 -6.19 3.62
N VAL A 168 13.14 -6.68 2.95
CA VAL A 168 13.27 -7.37 1.66
C VAL A 168 13.43 -6.39 0.50
N ILE A 169 12.58 -5.37 0.40
CA ILE A 169 12.50 -4.51 -0.79
C ILE A 169 12.66 -3.02 -0.49
N GLY A 170 12.72 -2.64 0.77
CA GLY A 170 12.87 -1.26 1.19
C GLY A 170 14.30 -0.72 1.03
N PRO A 171 14.50 0.58 1.31
CA PRO A 171 15.83 1.16 1.33
C PRO A 171 16.68 0.52 2.43
N GLY A 172 17.99 0.43 2.20
CA GLY A 172 18.92 -0.24 3.13
C GLY A 172 19.81 0.69 3.94
N ASN A 173 20.08 1.90 3.43
CA ASN A 173 21.03 2.82 4.08
C ASN A 173 20.65 4.30 3.85
N PRO A 174 19.95 4.94 4.80
CA PRO A 174 19.32 4.30 5.95
C PRO A 174 18.06 3.53 5.56
N PRO A 175 17.64 2.57 6.39
CA PRO A 175 16.34 1.89 6.18
C PRO A 175 15.17 2.78 6.56
N THR A 176 13.94 2.25 6.45
CA THR A 176 12.76 2.96 6.97
C THR A 176 12.82 3.12 8.48
N LEU A 177 12.05 4.07 9.01
CA LEU A 177 12.05 4.33 10.45
C LEU A 177 11.57 3.13 11.27
N ALA A 178 10.64 2.33 10.76
CA ALA A 178 10.20 1.10 11.42
C ALA A 178 11.35 0.09 11.56
N VAL A 179 12.15 -0.09 10.53
CA VAL A 179 13.33 -0.96 10.55
C VAL A 179 14.39 -0.40 11.51
N LEU A 180 14.67 0.90 11.48
CA LEU A 180 15.58 1.53 12.43
C LEU A 180 15.12 1.36 13.87
N ALA A 181 13.84 1.60 14.15
CA ALA A 181 13.27 1.42 15.47
C ALA A 181 13.45 -0.03 15.97
N TRP A 182 13.18 -0.99 15.11
CA TRP A 182 13.39 -2.41 15.41
C TRP A 182 14.86 -2.73 15.68
N GLN A 183 15.77 -2.22 14.85
CA GLN A 183 17.22 -2.40 15.04
C GLN A 183 17.69 -1.80 16.36
N TRP A 184 17.28 -0.57 16.66
CA TRP A 184 17.66 0.09 17.92
C TRP A 184 17.09 -0.59 19.16
N LEU A 185 15.84 -1.06 19.11
CA LEU A 185 15.23 -1.82 20.21
C LEU A 185 15.89 -3.19 20.42
N SER A 186 16.45 -3.77 19.37
CA SER A 186 17.11 -5.07 19.42
C SER A 186 18.55 -5.01 19.96
N GLN A 187 19.11 -3.82 20.12
CA GLN A 187 20.45 -3.63 20.68
C GLN A 187 20.41 -3.67 22.22
N GLY A 188 21.48 -4.16 22.83
CA GLY A 188 21.59 -4.26 24.28
C GLY A 188 21.93 -2.94 25.00
N ASP A 189 22.05 -1.84 24.27
CA ASP A 189 22.39 -0.50 24.79
C ASP A 189 21.13 0.28 25.12
N GLU A 190 21.03 0.80 26.34
CA GLU A 190 19.88 1.59 26.83
C GLU A 190 19.63 2.85 26.01
N ILE A 191 20.71 3.52 25.51
CA ILE A 191 20.59 4.72 24.69
C ILE A 191 19.93 4.39 23.35
N GLN A 192 20.31 3.30 22.72
CA GLN A 192 19.73 2.83 21.47
C GLN A 192 18.27 2.37 21.65
N GLN A 193 18.00 1.67 22.75
CA GLN A 193 16.63 1.29 23.08
C GLN A 193 15.73 2.49 23.30
N ALA A 194 16.22 3.55 23.94
CA ALA A 194 15.48 4.80 24.10
C ALA A 194 15.21 5.48 22.76
N LYS A 195 16.17 5.49 21.81
CA LYS A 195 15.96 5.96 20.44
C LYS A 195 14.88 5.15 19.72
N GLY A 196 14.94 3.83 19.82
CA GLY A 196 13.96 2.94 19.23
C GLY A 196 12.55 3.17 19.75
N ALA A 197 12.40 3.37 21.06
CA ALA A 197 11.13 3.70 21.68
C ALA A 197 10.57 5.04 21.18
N LEU A 198 11.40 6.07 21.11
CA LEU A 198 11.02 7.39 20.59
C LEU A 198 10.64 7.32 19.10
N ALA A 199 11.40 6.59 18.29
CA ALA A 199 11.07 6.36 16.88
C ALA A 199 9.70 5.66 16.71
N SER A 200 9.40 4.69 17.55
CA SER A 200 8.10 4.02 17.57
C SER A 200 6.95 4.97 17.92
N LEU A 201 7.18 5.88 18.88
CA LEU A 201 6.21 6.94 19.21
C LEU A 201 6.01 7.91 18.04
N VAL A 202 7.06 8.30 17.33
CA VAL A 202 6.97 9.15 16.15
C VAL A 202 6.12 8.47 15.08
N LEU A 203 6.31 7.18 14.83
CA LEU A 203 5.49 6.41 13.90
C LEU A 203 4.02 6.39 14.31
N LEU A 204 3.74 6.21 15.58
CA LEU A 204 2.38 6.24 16.11
C LEU A 204 1.71 7.60 15.92
N LEU A 205 2.46 8.68 16.13
CA LEU A 205 1.95 10.05 15.99
C LEU A 205 1.71 10.46 14.53
N THR A 206 2.32 9.79 13.56
CA THR A 206 2.10 10.05 12.12
C THR A 206 0.81 9.42 11.59
N LEU A 207 0.18 8.53 12.33
CA LEU A 207 -1.07 7.87 11.96
C LEU A 207 -2.27 8.79 12.24
#